data_5b73a10525459d07781978ecc08b2859
#
_entry.id   5b73a10525459d07781978ecc08b2859
#
_cell.length_a   1.000
_cell.length_b   1.000
_cell.length_c   1.000
_cell.angle_alpha   90.00
_cell.angle_beta   90.00
_cell.angle_gamma   90.00
#
_symmetry.space_group_name_H-M   'P 1'
#
loop_
_entity.id
_entity.type
_entity.pdbx_description
1 polymer ?
#
loop_
_entity_poly.entity_id
_entity_poly.type
_entity_poly.pdbx_seq_one_letter_code
_entity_poly.pdbx_strand_id
1 'polypeptide(L)'
;APQDPFIMDSMGWVLFRQGKLPESLKTLEAAYGIKADPEIAAHLGEVLWTMGRKDDASRIMNEAAKKFPDNEVLASALKKFQP
;
A
#
# COMPACT_ATOMS: atom_id res chain seq x y z
N ALA A 1 7.48 9.69 16.76
CA ALA A 1 8.26 8.47 16.84
C ALA A 1 8.83 8.11 15.48
N PRO A 2 10.11 7.70 15.39
CA PRO A 2 10.71 7.41 14.10
C PRO A 2 10.08 6.21 13.40
N GLN A 3 9.24 5.43 14.08
CA GLN A 3 8.59 4.26 13.49
C GLN A 3 7.06 4.37 13.53
N ASP A 4 6.54 5.57 13.38
CA ASP A 4 5.10 5.76 13.24
C ASP A 4 4.70 5.29 11.83
N PRO A 5 3.85 4.24 11.71
CA PRO A 5 3.50 3.71 10.39
C PRO A 5 2.76 4.71 9.51
N PHE A 6 2.01 5.63 10.08
CA PHE A 6 1.29 6.61 9.27
C PHE A 6 2.22 7.69 8.72
N ILE A 7 3.23 8.08 9.49
CA ILE A 7 4.27 8.98 8.99
C ILE A 7 5.08 8.29 7.90
N MET A 8 5.43 7.02 8.11
CA MET A 8 6.16 6.24 7.11
C MET A 8 5.34 6.06 5.84
N ASP A 9 4.03 5.84 5.98
CA ASP A 9 3.12 5.76 4.83
C ASP A 9 3.14 7.05 4.02
N SER A 10 3.07 8.20 4.69
CA SER A 10 3.15 9.50 4.03
C SER A 10 4.47 9.68 3.30
N MET A 11 5.58 9.29 3.93
CA MET A 11 6.90 9.35 3.30
C MET A 11 6.98 8.46 2.07
N GLY A 12 6.47 7.23 2.19
CA GLY A 12 6.43 6.29 1.07
C GLY A 12 5.61 6.81 -0.09
N TRP A 13 4.51 7.48 0.22
CA TRP A 13 3.65 8.06 -0.82
C TRP A 13 4.34 9.21 -1.55
N VAL A 14 5.06 10.08 -0.80
CA VAL A 14 5.86 11.14 -1.42
C VAL A 14 6.90 10.54 -2.36
N LEU A 15 7.61 9.50 -1.93
CA LEU A 15 8.60 8.81 -2.77
C LEU A 15 7.95 8.25 -4.04
N PHE A 16 6.76 7.67 -3.91
CA PHE A 16 6.01 7.17 -5.05
C PHE A 16 5.70 8.30 -6.05
N ARG A 17 5.24 9.44 -5.55
CA ARG A 17 4.92 10.60 -6.38
C ARG A 17 6.15 11.17 -7.07
N GLN A 18 7.32 10.96 -6.50
CA GLN A 18 8.60 11.38 -7.09
C GLN A 18 9.15 10.36 -8.08
N GLY A 19 8.46 9.24 -8.26
CA GLY A 19 8.92 8.18 -9.14
C GLY A 19 9.98 7.27 -8.56
N LYS A 20 10.25 7.40 -7.26
CA LYS A 20 11.26 6.58 -6.57
C LYS A 20 10.61 5.28 -6.08
N LEU A 21 10.30 4.39 -7.01
CA LEU A 21 9.51 3.20 -6.72
C LEU A 21 10.17 2.22 -5.75
N PRO A 22 11.45 1.85 -5.91
CA PRO A 22 12.06 0.92 -4.94
C PRO A 22 12.09 1.47 -3.52
N GLU A 23 12.40 2.75 -3.34
CA GLU A 23 12.42 3.36 -2.02
C GLU A 23 11.02 3.45 -1.43
N SER A 24 10.04 3.81 -2.26
CA SER A 24 8.64 3.85 -1.84
C SER A 24 8.17 2.47 -1.36
N LEU A 25 8.46 1.44 -2.15
CA LEU A 25 8.08 0.08 -1.80
C LEU A 25 8.66 -0.34 -0.45
N LYS A 26 9.95 -0.11 -0.26
CA LYS A 26 10.63 -0.47 0.99
C LYS A 26 9.99 0.25 2.19
N THR A 27 9.72 1.55 2.05
CA THR A 27 9.14 2.35 3.12
C THR A 27 7.72 1.90 3.44
N LEU A 28 6.90 1.64 2.42
CA LEU A 28 5.52 1.19 2.62
C LEU A 28 5.45 -0.23 3.18
N GLU A 29 6.35 -1.11 2.76
CA GLU A 29 6.42 -2.45 3.33
C GLU A 29 6.77 -2.39 4.82
N ALA A 30 7.70 -1.52 5.20
CA ALA A 30 8.05 -1.34 6.59
C ALA A 30 6.87 -0.80 7.40
N ALA A 31 6.16 0.18 6.85
CA ALA A 31 4.98 0.74 7.50
C ALA A 31 3.90 -0.33 7.70
N TYR A 32 3.63 -1.12 6.67
CA TYR A 32 2.61 -2.15 6.72
C TYR A 32 3.00 -3.27 7.71
N GLY A 33 4.29 -3.56 7.83
CA GLY A 33 4.78 -4.53 8.79
C GLY A 33 4.59 -4.11 10.24
N ILE A 34 4.61 -2.79 10.50
CA ILE A 34 4.35 -2.24 11.82
C ILE A 34 2.84 -2.26 12.12
N LYS A 35 2.04 -1.85 11.15
CA LYS A 35 0.59 -1.83 11.29
C LYS A 35 -0.06 -2.19 9.96
N ALA A 36 -0.80 -3.28 9.95
CA ALA A 36 -1.50 -3.76 8.75
C ALA A 36 -2.79 -2.96 8.54
N ASP A 37 -2.64 -1.68 8.27
CA ASP A 37 -3.71 -0.72 8.07
C ASP A 37 -4.25 -0.79 6.63
N PRO A 38 -5.57 -0.65 6.42
CA PRO A 38 -6.15 -0.79 5.08
C PRO A 38 -5.69 0.29 4.10
N GLU A 39 -5.44 1.52 4.57
CA GLU A 39 -4.99 2.58 3.67
C GLU A 39 -3.53 2.40 3.30
N ILE A 40 -2.70 1.91 4.24
CA ILE A 40 -1.32 1.55 3.93
C ILE A 40 -1.31 0.41 2.90
N ALA A 41 -2.19 -0.58 3.08
CA ALA A 41 -2.32 -1.68 2.12
C ALA A 41 -2.68 -1.19 0.72
N ALA A 42 -3.59 -0.20 0.63
CA ALA A 42 -3.99 0.37 -0.64
C ALA A 42 -2.81 1.07 -1.33
N HIS A 43 -2.03 1.85 -0.58
CA HIS A 43 -0.86 2.53 -1.12
C HIS A 43 0.21 1.53 -1.56
N LEU A 44 0.48 0.53 -0.72
CA LEU A 44 1.44 -0.52 -1.05
C LEU A 44 1.01 -1.28 -2.31
N GLY A 45 -0.28 -1.59 -2.41
CA GLY A 45 -0.83 -2.25 -3.59
C GLY A 45 -0.63 -1.42 -4.86
N GLU A 46 -0.84 -0.12 -4.78
CA GLU A 46 -0.67 0.75 -5.95
C GLU A 46 0.80 0.79 -6.40
N VAL A 47 1.74 0.87 -5.46
CA VAL A 47 3.17 0.85 -5.80
C VAL A 47 3.54 -0.47 -6.46
N LEU A 48 3.10 -1.60 -5.90
CA LEU A 48 3.37 -2.92 -6.47
C LEU A 48 2.78 -3.05 -7.87
N TRP A 49 1.55 -2.58 -8.07
CA TRP A 49 0.91 -2.61 -9.38
C TRP A 49 1.71 -1.80 -10.40
N THR A 50 2.13 -0.60 -10.01
CA THR A 50 2.90 0.31 -10.88
C THR A 50 4.24 -0.31 -11.27
N MET A 51 4.83 -1.11 -10.37
CA MET A 51 6.08 -1.82 -10.65
C MET A 51 5.88 -3.08 -11.50
N GLY A 52 4.64 -3.39 -11.88
CA GLY A 52 4.33 -4.59 -12.66
C GLY A 52 4.11 -5.83 -11.82
N ARG A 53 4.15 -5.72 -10.49
CA ARG A 53 3.95 -6.85 -9.57
C ARG A 53 2.47 -6.96 -9.20
N LYS A 54 1.65 -7.25 -10.22
CA LYS A 54 0.20 -7.21 -10.10
C LYS A 54 -0.37 -8.30 -9.18
N ASP A 55 0.23 -9.49 -9.21
CA ASP A 55 -0.23 -10.59 -8.34
C ASP A 55 0.01 -10.26 -6.87
N ASP A 56 1.17 -9.68 -6.57
CA ASP A 56 1.49 -9.26 -5.19
C ASP A 56 0.55 -8.14 -4.73
N ALA A 57 0.27 -7.19 -5.62
CA ALA A 57 -0.66 -6.09 -5.32
C ALA A 57 -2.05 -6.64 -4.99
N SER A 58 -2.59 -7.51 -5.83
CA SER A 58 -3.89 -8.12 -5.62
C SER A 58 -3.95 -8.91 -4.32
N ARG A 59 -2.91 -9.68 -4.04
CA ARG A 59 -2.87 -10.50 -2.81
C ARG A 59 -2.92 -9.64 -1.57
N ILE A 60 -2.09 -8.60 -1.50
CA ILE A 60 -2.04 -7.73 -0.32
C ILE A 60 -3.36 -7.00 -0.12
N MET A 61 -3.91 -6.44 -1.20
CA MET A 61 -5.17 -5.70 -1.10
C MET A 61 -6.35 -6.61 -0.74
N ASN A 62 -6.41 -7.82 -1.31
CA ASN A 62 -7.47 -8.76 -0.99
C ASN A 62 -7.38 -9.28 0.44
N GLU A 63 -6.18 -9.54 0.93
CA GLU A 63 -5.99 -9.95 2.32
C GLU A 63 -6.45 -8.84 3.28
N ALA A 64 -6.11 -7.58 2.98
CA ALA A 64 -6.56 -6.45 3.79
C ALA A 64 -8.08 -6.29 3.73
N ALA A 65 -8.68 -6.51 2.58
CA ALA A 65 -10.13 -6.38 2.42
C ALA A 65 -10.90 -7.41 3.24
N LYS A 66 -10.32 -8.57 3.50
CA LYS A 66 -10.96 -9.56 4.38
C LYS A 66 -11.07 -9.06 5.82
N LYS A 67 -10.11 -8.25 6.26
CA LYS A 67 -10.10 -7.68 7.60
C LYS A 67 -10.88 -6.37 7.67
N PHE A 68 -10.90 -5.62 6.59
CA PHE A 68 -11.50 -4.29 6.54
C PHE A 68 -12.44 -4.16 5.33
N PRO A 69 -13.54 -4.96 5.31
CA PRO A 69 -14.39 -5.02 4.11
C PRO A 69 -15.11 -3.71 3.79
N ASP A 70 -15.28 -2.83 4.78
CA ASP A 70 -15.99 -1.57 4.59
C ASP A 70 -15.08 -0.37 4.38
N ASN A 71 -13.76 -0.58 4.27
CA ASN A 71 -12.85 0.54 4.05
C ASN A 71 -12.94 1.04 2.62
N GLU A 72 -13.32 2.31 2.45
CA GLU A 72 -13.57 2.88 1.13
C GLU A 72 -12.30 3.08 0.31
N VAL A 73 -11.19 3.45 0.97
CA VAL A 73 -9.92 3.67 0.29
C VAL A 73 -9.44 2.36 -0.33
N LEU A 74 -9.49 1.28 0.45
CA LEU A 74 -9.09 -0.04 -0.01
C LEU A 74 -10.03 -0.56 -1.10
N ALA A 75 -11.32 -0.38 -0.93
CA ALA A 75 -12.32 -0.79 -1.93
C ALA A 75 -12.08 -0.09 -3.27
N SER A 76 -11.80 1.21 -3.22
CA SER A 76 -11.49 1.98 -4.43
C SER A 76 -10.21 1.48 -5.11
N ALA A 77 -9.19 1.18 -4.32
CA ALA A 77 -7.93 0.66 -4.85
C ALA A 77 -8.14 -0.70 -5.51
N LEU A 78 -8.90 -1.58 -4.87
CA LEU A 78 -9.20 -2.91 -5.44
C LEU A 78 -9.95 -2.79 -6.76
N LYS A 79 -10.88 -1.86 -6.84
CA LYS A 79 -11.65 -1.63 -8.06
C LYS A 79 -10.76 -1.08 -9.19
N LYS A 80 -9.82 -0.21 -8.83
CA LYS A 80 -8.93 0.46 -9.78
C LYS A 80 -7.81 -0.47 -10.27
N PHE A 81 -7.28 -1.31 -9.38
CA PHE A 81 -6.12 -2.16 -9.65
C PHE A 81 -6.50 -3.64 -9.68
N GLN A 82 -7.37 -4.01 -10.61
CA GLN A 82 -7.71 -5.41 -10.84
C GLN A 82 -6.99 -5.94 -12.07
N PRO A 83 -6.48 -7.18 -11.99
CA PRO A 83 -5.87 -7.80 -13.16
C PRO A 83 -6.86 -8.07 -14.28
#